data_23874cb425da105899464fb38fd4aff5
#
_entry.id   23874cb425da105899464fb38fd4aff5
#
_cell.length_a   1.000
_cell.length_b   1.000
_cell.length_c   1.000
_cell.angle_alpha   90.00
_cell.angle_beta   90.00
_cell.angle_gamma   90.00
#
_symmetry.space_group_name_H-M   'P 1'
#
loop_
_entity.id
_entity.type
_entity.pdbx_description
1 polymer ?
#
loop_
_entity_poly.entity_id
_entity_poly.type
_entity_poly.pdbx_seq_one_letter_code
_entity_poly.pdbx_strand_id
1 'polypeptide(L)'
;SANPDDYTNRGRIITPLKDRFGSQIRTHYPLEVATEVAIIEQESRPASIGDVEVVVPDFMKEVIATFSHLARQSNHISQRSGVSVRLSVSNYEIMCAIAVRRVLRAGETNVAPRVSDLEALAASTSGKVEIESLEEGREGAILEQIVKAAVLQVYKRLATPATVHIDKVNEILAAFESGTLAHAGEDITSAQLVQLLSDIPALKSVVEVFVGANATPAVQASG
;
A
#
# COMPACT_ATOMS: atom_id res chain seq x y z
N SER A 1 -17.10 12.92 -20.30
CA SER A 1 -16.10 11.83 -20.36
C SER A 1 -16.78 10.53 -20.76
N ALA A 2 -16.05 9.66 -21.44
CA ALA A 2 -16.53 8.34 -21.84
C ALA A 2 -15.39 7.33 -21.74
N ASN A 3 -15.72 6.07 -21.41
CA ASN A 3 -14.80 4.97 -21.52
C ASN A 3 -14.90 4.38 -22.93
N PRO A 4 -13.83 4.44 -23.77
CA PRO A 4 -13.89 3.89 -25.14
C PRO A 4 -14.03 2.37 -25.15
N ASP A 5 -13.64 1.69 -24.07
CA ASP A 5 -13.67 0.23 -23.94
C ASP A 5 -14.98 -0.31 -23.34
N ASP A 6 -15.95 0.57 -23.12
CA ASP A 6 -17.29 0.15 -22.69
C ASP A 6 -18.00 -0.54 -23.87
N TYR A 7 -18.00 -1.86 -23.87
CA TYR A 7 -18.59 -2.72 -24.91
C TYR A 7 -20.12 -2.69 -24.94
N THR A 8 -20.76 -2.05 -23.97
CA THR A 8 -22.20 -1.83 -23.98
C THR A 8 -22.53 -0.73 -24.97
N ASN A 9 -23.55 -0.95 -25.83
CA ASN A 9 -24.04 0.06 -26.80
C ASN A 9 -24.45 1.40 -26.14
N ARG A 10 -24.53 1.46 -24.83
CA ARG A 10 -24.92 2.64 -24.05
C ARG A 10 -23.74 3.54 -23.68
N GLY A 11 -22.51 3.05 -23.68
CA GLY A 11 -21.33 3.82 -23.30
C GLY A 11 -20.55 4.43 -24.48
N ARG A 12 -20.78 3.98 -25.71
CA ARG A 12 -20.05 4.46 -26.89
C ARG A 12 -20.52 5.86 -27.30
N ILE A 13 -19.54 6.77 -27.41
CA ILE A 13 -19.81 8.06 -28.08
C ILE A 13 -20.02 7.76 -29.56
N ILE A 14 -21.26 8.03 -30.06
CA ILE A 14 -21.60 7.83 -31.45
C ILE A 14 -20.83 8.80 -32.36
N THR A 15 -20.51 8.38 -33.58
CA THR A 15 -19.76 9.17 -34.57
C THR A 15 -20.28 10.59 -34.78
N PRO A 16 -21.60 10.83 -34.93
CA PRO A 16 -22.13 12.18 -35.10
C PRO A 16 -21.87 13.11 -33.91
N LEU A 17 -21.65 12.55 -32.70
CA LEU A 17 -21.30 13.34 -31.52
C LEU A 17 -19.83 13.67 -31.52
N LYS A 18 -18.95 12.71 -31.93
CA LYS A 18 -17.51 12.94 -32.05
C LYS A 18 -17.18 14.08 -33.01
N ASP A 19 -17.88 14.16 -34.12
CA ASP A 19 -17.69 15.24 -35.14
C ASP A 19 -18.01 16.63 -34.62
N ARG A 20 -18.78 16.74 -33.54
CA ARG A 20 -19.19 18.03 -32.94
C ARG A 20 -18.24 18.51 -31.85
N PHE A 21 -17.31 17.68 -31.37
CA PHE A 21 -16.31 18.08 -30.39
C PHE A 21 -15.10 18.71 -31.09
N GLY A 22 -14.70 19.91 -30.62
CA GLY A 22 -13.54 20.61 -31.15
C GLY A 22 -12.22 19.95 -30.82
N SER A 23 -12.16 19.15 -29.76
CA SER A 23 -10.99 18.38 -29.40
C SER A 23 -11.35 17.11 -28.62
N GLN A 24 -10.50 16.12 -28.68
CA GLN A 24 -10.59 14.89 -27.95
C GLN A 24 -9.32 14.69 -27.14
N ILE A 25 -9.44 14.61 -25.81
CA ILE A 25 -8.32 14.37 -24.92
C ILE A 25 -8.39 12.91 -24.44
N ARG A 26 -7.30 12.17 -24.63
CA ARG A 26 -7.14 10.84 -24.07
C ARG A 26 -6.41 10.92 -22.75
N THR A 27 -6.97 10.31 -21.71
CA THR A 27 -6.29 10.09 -20.44
C THR A 27 -5.55 8.76 -20.47
N HIS A 28 -4.51 8.64 -19.68
CA HIS A 28 -3.74 7.41 -19.47
C HIS A 28 -3.49 7.23 -17.97
N TYR A 29 -3.06 6.04 -17.58
CA TYR A 29 -2.61 5.79 -16.20
C TYR A 29 -1.35 6.59 -15.88
N PRO A 30 -1.13 6.96 -14.62
CA PRO A 30 0.14 7.56 -14.19
C PRO A 30 1.31 6.65 -14.58
N LEU A 31 2.34 7.25 -15.17
CA LEU A 31 3.56 6.53 -15.56
C LEU A 31 4.52 6.39 -14.38
N GLU A 32 4.48 7.39 -13.47
CA GLU A 32 5.36 7.47 -12.32
C GLU A 32 4.60 7.19 -11.03
N VAL A 33 5.21 6.41 -10.15
CA VAL A 33 4.65 6.09 -8.80
C VAL A 33 4.38 7.38 -8.02
N ALA A 34 5.26 8.38 -8.10
CA ALA A 34 5.09 9.65 -7.42
C ALA A 34 3.82 10.41 -7.86
N THR A 35 3.48 10.35 -9.16
CA THR A 35 2.23 10.94 -9.67
C THR A 35 1.00 10.23 -9.11
N GLU A 36 1.05 8.92 -8.98
CA GLU A 36 -0.05 8.15 -8.38
C GLU A 36 -0.20 8.42 -6.88
N VAL A 37 0.91 8.58 -6.15
CA VAL A 37 0.90 9.03 -4.75
C VAL A 37 0.23 10.41 -4.63
N ALA A 38 0.58 11.38 -5.47
CA ALA A 38 -0.05 12.70 -5.47
C ALA A 38 -1.57 12.64 -5.71
N ILE A 39 -2.02 11.74 -6.59
CA ILE A 39 -3.47 11.52 -6.83
C ILE A 39 -4.13 10.90 -5.59
N ILE A 40 -3.50 9.91 -4.96
CA ILE A 40 -3.99 9.32 -3.70
C ILE A 40 -4.19 10.41 -2.66
N GLU A 41 -3.19 11.28 -2.44
CA GLU A 41 -3.25 12.36 -1.46
C GLU A 41 -4.35 13.39 -1.75
N GLN A 42 -4.56 13.69 -3.03
CA GLN A 42 -5.58 14.65 -3.46
C GLN A 42 -7.01 14.09 -3.33
N GLU A 43 -7.21 12.84 -3.74
CA GLU A 43 -8.56 12.28 -3.95
C GLU A 43 -9.06 11.43 -2.78
N SER A 44 -8.16 10.90 -1.93
CA SER A 44 -8.57 10.02 -0.84
C SER A 44 -9.29 10.78 0.28
N ARG A 45 -10.18 10.05 0.95
CA ARG A 45 -10.92 10.51 2.13
C ARG A 45 -10.85 9.43 3.20
N PRO A 46 -9.68 9.30 3.88
CA PRO A 46 -9.52 8.29 4.92
C PRO A 46 -10.54 8.51 6.03
N ALA A 47 -11.04 7.39 6.59
CA ALA A 47 -11.98 7.46 7.67
C ALA A 47 -11.33 8.11 8.90
N SER A 48 -11.96 9.13 9.44
CA SER A 48 -11.62 9.73 10.74
C SER A 48 -12.71 9.37 11.76
N ILE A 49 -12.33 9.03 12.98
CA ILE A 49 -13.26 8.72 14.05
C ILE A 49 -12.92 9.59 15.26
N GLY A 50 -13.81 10.54 15.58
CA GLY A 50 -13.57 11.49 16.65
C GLY A 50 -12.30 12.30 16.42
N ASP A 51 -11.44 12.39 17.44
CA ASP A 51 -10.17 13.11 17.41
C ASP A 51 -8.98 12.23 16.94
N VAL A 52 -9.26 11.04 16.38
CA VAL A 52 -8.22 10.12 15.92
C VAL A 52 -7.68 10.58 14.57
N GLU A 53 -6.44 11.05 14.54
CA GLU A 53 -5.74 11.40 13.32
C GLU A 53 -4.92 10.20 12.80
N VAL A 54 -5.09 9.91 11.52
CA VAL A 54 -4.31 8.85 10.84
C VAL A 54 -3.10 9.48 10.18
N VAL A 55 -1.91 9.15 10.67
CA VAL A 55 -0.64 9.57 10.08
C VAL A 55 -0.10 8.43 9.22
N VAL A 56 -0.09 8.61 7.90
CA VAL A 56 0.38 7.60 6.96
C VAL A 56 1.80 7.94 6.52
N PRO A 57 2.80 7.08 6.83
CA PRO A 57 4.17 7.26 6.36
C PRO A 57 4.25 7.23 4.83
N ASP A 58 5.18 8.00 4.26
CA ASP A 58 5.30 8.13 2.80
C ASP A 58 5.59 6.81 2.11
N PHE A 59 6.40 5.94 2.72
CA PHE A 59 6.68 4.62 2.15
C PHE A 59 5.41 3.76 2.00
N MET A 60 4.43 3.88 2.90
CA MET A 60 3.17 3.16 2.80
C MET A 60 2.32 3.63 1.62
N LYS A 61 2.28 4.96 1.37
CA LYS A 61 1.62 5.53 0.18
C LYS A 61 2.27 5.00 -1.10
N GLU A 62 3.60 4.95 -1.09
CA GLU A 62 4.38 4.43 -2.20
C GLU A 62 4.15 2.93 -2.44
N VAL A 63 3.99 2.12 -1.39
CA VAL A 63 3.61 0.71 -1.52
C VAL A 63 2.26 0.56 -2.22
N ILE A 64 1.24 1.36 -1.84
CA ILE A 64 -0.07 1.35 -2.48
C ILE A 64 0.02 1.71 -3.97
N ALA A 65 0.76 2.77 -4.31
CA ALA A 65 0.96 3.18 -5.70
C ALA A 65 1.74 2.13 -6.49
N THR A 66 2.81 1.57 -5.92
CA THR A 66 3.63 0.51 -6.52
C THR A 66 2.81 -0.76 -6.74
N PHE A 67 1.95 -1.14 -5.80
CA PHE A 67 1.01 -2.26 -5.98
C PHE A 67 0.17 -2.08 -7.25
N SER A 68 -0.41 -0.90 -7.46
CA SER A 68 -1.24 -0.63 -8.65
C SER A 68 -0.42 -0.64 -9.93
N HIS A 69 0.82 -0.16 -9.91
CA HIS A 69 1.74 -0.25 -11.04
C HIS A 69 2.08 -1.70 -11.39
N LEU A 70 2.40 -2.53 -10.40
CA LEU A 70 2.68 -3.96 -10.60
C LEU A 70 1.44 -4.71 -11.07
N ALA A 71 0.25 -4.38 -10.54
CA ALA A 71 -1.00 -4.96 -10.97
C ALA A 71 -1.29 -4.68 -12.46
N ARG A 72 -1.01 -3.47 -12.95
CA ARG A 72 -1.12 -3.10 -14.37
C ARG A 72 -0.14 -3.86 -15.27
N GLN A 73 0.99 -4.28 -14.73
CA GLN A 73 2.03 -5.03 -15.47
C GLN A 73 1.87 -6.55 -15.36
N SER A 74 0.98 -7.01 -14.46
CA SER A 74 0.79 -8.43 -14.20
C SER A 74 0.06 -9.12 -15.36
N ASN A 75 0.61 -10.23 -15.82
CA ASN A 75 -0.04 -11.10 -16.82
C ASN A 75 -1.26 -11.86 -16.26
N HIS A 76 -1.44 -11.84 -14.95
CA HIS A 76 -2.59 -12.45 -14.28
C HIS A 76 -3.79 -11.52 -14.16
N ILE A 77 -3.63 -10.25 -14.52
CA ILE A 77 -4.71 -9.26 -14.46
C ILE A 77 -5.10 -8.87 -15.88
N SER A 78 -6.42 -8.93 -16.15
CA SER A 78 -6.97 -8.61 -17.47
C SER A 78 -6.61 -7.19 -17.88
N GLN A 79 -5.83 -7.07 -18.95
CA GLN A 79 -5.45 -5.78 -19.51
C GLN A 79 -6.64 -5.07 -20.18
N ARG A 80 -7.73 -5.79 -20.47
CA ARG A 80 -8.97 -5.24 -21.05
C ARG A 80 -9.75 -4.44 -20.01
N SER A 81 -9.86 -4.98 -18.80
CA SER A 81 -10.53 -4.29 -17.67
C SER A 81 -9.66 -3.18 -17.09
N GLY A 82 -8.32 -3.36 -17.16
CA GLY A 82 -7.34 -2.44 -16.63
C GLY A 82 -7.38 -2.33 -15.11
N VAL A 83 -6.47 -1.52 -14.56
CA VAL A 83 -6.40 -1.21 -13.12
C VAL A 83 -6.53 0.28 -12.92
N SER A 84 -7.72 0.73 -12.56
CA SER A 84 -8.04 2.15 -12.38
C SER A 84 -7.24 2.76 -11.21
N VAL A 85 -6.87 4.04 -11.32
CA VAL A 85 -6.28 4.82 -10.20
C VAL A 85 -7.25 4.89 -8.99
N ARG A 86 -8.55 4.74 -9.22
CA ARG A 86 -9.53 4.61 -8.12
C ARG A 86 -9.27 3.40 -7.23
N LEU A 87 -8.59 2.37 -7.75
CA LEU A 87 -8.14 1.25 -6.92
C LEU A 87 -7.11 1.71 -5.88
N SER A 88 -6.12 2.51 -6.29
CA SER A 88 -5.09 3.05 -5.40
C SER A 88 -5.71 3.90 -4.28
N VAL A 89 -6.63 4.80 -4.62
CA VAL A 89 -7.38 5.61 -3.65
C VAL A 89 -8.15 4.70 -2.68
N SER A 90 -8.90 3.74 -3.20
CA SER A 90 -9.69 2.82 -2.37
C SER A 90 -8.83 1.93 -1.47
N ASN A 91 -7.69 1.44 -1.97
CA ASN A 91 -6.77 0.63 -1.19
C ASN A 91 -6.11 1.45 -0.06
N TYR A 92 -5.77 2.71 -0.34
CA TYR A 92 -5.27 3.63 0.68
C TYR A 92 -6.31 3.86 1.79
N GLU A 93 -7.57 4.14 1.42
CA GLU A 93 -8.66 4.34 2.39
C GLU A 93 -8.93 3.09 3.23
N ILE A 94 -8.89 1.91 2.62
CA ILE A 94 -9.08 0.63 3.33
C ILE A 94 -7.91 0.35 4.27
N MET A 95 -6.68 0.57 3.85
CA MET A 95 -5.51 0.45 4.73
C MET A 95 -5.65 1.36 5.96
N CYS A 96 -6.05 2.62 5.78
CA CYS A 96 -6.31 3.55 6.88
C CYS A 96 -7.45 3.05 7.79
N ALA A 97 -8.54 2.53 7.22
CA ALA A 97 -9.67 2.02 8.00
C ALA A 97 -9.28 0.78 8.83
N ILE A 98 -8.44 -0.12 8.30
CA ILE A 98 -7.92 -1.27 9.04
C ILE A 98 -7.02 -0.82 10.20
N ALA A 99 -6.14 0.16 9.95
CA ALA A 99 -5.30 0.73 11.00
C ALA A 99 -6.14 1.37 12.13
N VAL A 100 -7.18 2.13 11.78
CA VAL A 100 -8.13 2.70 12.75
C VAL A 100 -8.82 1.58 13.53
N ARG A 101 -9.33 0.55 12.87
CA ARG A 101 -9.98 -0.60 13.53
C ARG A 101 -9.05 -1.28 14.54
N ARG A 102 -7.77 -1.49 14.17
CA ARG A 102 -6.76 -2.08 15.05
C ARG A 102 -6.53 -1.24 16.29
N VAL A 103 -6.32 0.06 16.10
CA VAL A 103 -6.05 1.02 17.18
C VAL A 103 -7.23 1.12 18.16
N LEU A 104 -8.46 1.15 17.64
CA LEU A 104 -9.65 1.15 18.50
C LEU A 104 -9.77 -0.11 19.36
N ARG A 105 -9.40 -1.28 18.81
CA ARG A 105 -9.36 -2.55 19.58
C ARG A 105 -8.29 -2.55 20.65
N ALA A 106 -7.14 -1.93 20.36
CA ALA A 106 -6.02 -1.81 21.30
C ALA A 106 -6.20 -0.68 22.34
N GLY A 107 -7.22 0.18 22.19
CA GLY A 107 -7.43 1.34 23.06
C GLY A 107 -6.40 2.44 22.88
N GLU A 108 -5.77 2.53 21.72
CA GLU A 108 -4.81 3.57 21.37
C GLU A 108 -5.50 4.78 20.71
N THR A 109 -4.87 5.94 20.71
CA THR A 109 -5.41 7.18 20.13
C THR A 109 -4.65 7.65 18.89
N ASN A 110 -3.40 7.22 18.71
CA ASN A 110 -2.57 7.57 17.57
C ASN A 110 -2.54 6.42 16.57
N VAL A 111 -2.81 6.72 15.31
CA VAL A 111 -2.94 5.73 14.26
C VAL A 111 -1.89 5.93 13.17
N ALA A 112 -1.11 4.88 12.91
CA ALA A 112 -0.36 4.75 11.67
C ALA A 112 -0.59 3.36 11.09
N PRO A 113 -0.82 3.22 9.76
CA PRO A 113 -0.90 1.91 9.12
C PRO A 113 0.41 1.15 9.26
N ARG A 114 0.33 -0.16 9.47
CA ARG A 114 1.46 -1.10 9.53
C ARG A 114 1.55 -1.91 8.24
N VAL A 115 2.70 -2.48 7.96
CA VAL A 115 2.86 -3.39 6.82
C VAL A 115 1.87 -4.56 6.90
N SER A 116 1.52 -5.05 8.10
CA SER A 116 0.49 -6.07 8.31
C SER A 116 -0.92 -5.63 7.84
N ASP A 117 -1.24 -4.34 7.92
CA ASP A 117 -2.54 -3.83 7.46
C ASP A 117 -2.71 -3.93 5.93
N LEU A 118 -1.61 -4.15 5.19
CA LEU A 118 -1.63 -4.34 3.72
C LEU A 118 -2.24 -5.69 3.29
N GLU A 119 -2.37 -6.67 4.17
CA GLU A 119 -3.02 -7.94 3.85
C GLU A 119 -4.48 -7.74 3.40
N ALA A 120 -5.14 -6.71 3.94
CA ALA A 120 -6.50 -6.35 3.53
C ALA A 120 -6.64 -5.89 2.07
N LEU A 121 -5.54 -5.51 1.41
CA LEU A 121 -5.55 -5.05 0.02
C LEU A 121 -5.99 -6.15 -0.94
N ALA A 122 -5.65 -7.41 -0.67
CA ALA A 122 -6.09 -8.53 -1.49
C ALA A 122 -7.63 -8.61 -1.54
N ALA A 123 -8.29 -8.53 -0.38
CA ALA A 123 -9.75 -8.57 -0.29
C ALA A 123 -10.41 -7.33 -0.92
N SER A 124 -9.81 -6.14 -0.77
CA SER A 124 -10.37 -4.91 -1.36
C SER A 124 -10.20 -4.84 -2.88
N THR A 125 -9.24 -5.56 -3.42
CA THR A 125 -8.88 -5.55 -4.84
C THR A 125 -9.63 -6.60 -5.64
N SER A 126 -9.89 -7.80 -5.07
CA SER A 126 -10.45 -8.95 -5.79
C SER A 126 -11.77 -8.66 -6.51
N GLY A 127 -12.61 -7.77 -5.96
CA GLY A 127 -13.87 -7.35 -6.61
C GLY A 127 -13.74 -6.19 -7.61
N LYS A 128 -12.53 -5.65 -7.84
CA LYS A 128 -12.30 -4.44 -8.65
C LYS A 128 -11.40 -4.68 -9.85
N VAL A 129 -10.74 -5.82 -9.91
CA VAL A 129 -9.89 -6.25 -11.02
C VAL A 129 -10.32 -7.63 -11.49
N GLU A 130 -10.27 -7.85 -12.79
CA GLU A 130 -10.50 -9.17 -13.37
C GLU A 130 -9.19 -9.94 -13.40
N ILE A 131 -9.15 -11.05 -12.68
CA ILE A 131 -7.97 -11.92 -12.60
C ILE A 131 -8.15 -13.06 -13.61
N GLU A 132 -7.23 -13.14 -14.55
CA GLU A 132 -7.15 -14.23 -15.53
C GLU A 132 -6.35 -15.37 -14.90
N SER A 133 -7.05 -16.27 -14.20
CA SER A 133 -6.48 -17.51 -13.65
C SER A 133 -7.13 -18.72 -14.29
N LEU A 134 -6.32 -19.71 -14.68
CA LEU A 134 -6.80 -21.01 -15.15
C LEU A 134 -7.33 -21.89 -14.00
N GLU A 135 -7.05 -21.54 -12.75
CA GLU A 135 -7.45 -22.27 -11.56
C GLU A 135 -8.32 -21.38 -10.66
N GLU A 136 -9.52 -21.84 -10.38
CA GLU A 136 -10.43 -21.17 -9.43
C GLU A 136 -9.80 -21.10 -8.03
N GLY A 137 -9.98 -19.95 -7.36
CA GLY A 137 -9.54 -19.75 -5.97
C GLY A 137 -8.10 -19.26 -5.79
N ARG A 138 -7.33 -19.04 -6.86
CA ARG A 138 -5.96 -18.48 -6.78
C ARG A 138 -5.89 -16.96 -6.75
N GLU A 139 -7.01 -16.29 -6.89
CA GLU A 139 -7.07 -14.82 -6.98
C GLU A 139 -6.41 -14.14 -5.77
N GLY A 140 -6.74 -14.59 -4.55
CA GLY A 140 -6.15 -14.07 -3.34
C GLY A 140 -4.63 -14.22 -3.29
N ALA A 141 -4.12 -15.40 -3.66
CA ALA A 141 -2.69 -15.67 -3.68
C ALA A 141 -1.92 -14.81 -4.69
N ILE A 142 -2.51 -14.54 -5.87
CA ILE A 142 -1.93 -13.66 -6.88
C ILE A 142 -1.83 -12.23 -6.33
N LEU A 143 -2.91 -11.72 -5.73
CA LEU A 143 -2.93 -10.37 -5.14
C LEU A 143 -1.94 -10.24 -3.98
N GLU A 144 -1.86 -11.25 -3.11
CA GLU A 144 -0.85 -11.27 -2.03
C GLU A 144 0.59 -11.25 -2.58
N GLN A 145 0.86 -11.96 -3.66
CA GLN A 145 2.18 -11.92 -4.31
C GLN A 145 2.49 -10.51 -4.84
N ILE A 146 1.51 -9.82 -5.42
CA ILE A 146 1.70 -8.44 -5.90
C ILE A 146 1.93 -7.49 -4.71
N VAL A 147 1.21 -7.65 -3.59
CA VAL A 147 1.45 -6.88 -2.36
C VAL A 147 2.87 -7.10 -1.85
N LYS A 148 3.30 -8.37 -1.71
CA LYS A 148 4.66 -8.71 -1.27
C LYS A 148 5.74 -8.14 -2.21
N ALA A 149 5.50 -8.19 -3.51
CA ALA A 149 6.40 -7.60 -4.50
C ALA A 149 6.48 -6.07 -4.39
N ALA A 150 5.35 -5.39 -4.14
CA ALA A 150 5.31 -3.94 -3.94
C ALA A 150 6.10 -3.53 -2.68
N VAL A 151 5.86 -4.21 -1.56
CA VAL A 151 6.61 -3.99 -0.31
C VAL A 151 8.10 -4.20 -0.54
N LEU A 152 8.49 -5.29 -1.18
CA LEU A 152 9.89 -5.60 -1.46
C LEU A 152 10.54 -4.56 -2.37
N GLN A 153 9.83 -4.06 -3.36
CA GLN A 153 10.35 -3.04 -4.28
C GLN A 153 10.61 -1.72 -3.56
N VAL A 154 9.66 -1.27 -2.74
CA VAL A 154 9.82 -0.04 -1.93
C VAL A 154 10.93 -0.23 -0.89
N TYR A 155 10.96 -1.39 -0.20
CA TYR A 155 12.03 -1.72 0.73
C TYR A 155 13.41 -1.62 0.06
N LYS A 156 13.61 -2.27 -1.08
CA LYS A 156 14.90 -2.26 -1.79
C LYS A 156 15.32 -0.86 -2.25
N ARG A 157 14.35 0.00 -2.56
CA ARG A 157 14.63 1.38 -2.93
C ARG A 157 15.13 2.21 -1.74
N LEU A 158 14.56 2.00 -0.56
CA LEU A 158 14.90 2.72 0.66
C LEU A 158 16.10 2.13 1.38
N ALA A 159 16.11 0.81 1.55
CA ALA A 159 17.19 0.07 2.21
C ALA A 159 18.34 -0.24 1.25
N THR A 160 19.04 0.80 0.83
CA THR A 160 20.25 0.68 0.01
C THR A 160 21.48 0.45 0.91
N PRO A 161 22.62 -0.05 0.39
CA PRO A 161 23.87 -0.16 1.18
C PRO A 161 24.33 1.18 1.78
N ALA A 162 23.91 2.31 1.22
CA ALA A 162 24.22 3.64 1.74
C ALA A 162 23.31 4.04 2.91
N THR A 163 22.09 3.53 2.98
CA THR A 163 21.11 3.84 4.05
C THR A 163 21.04 2.77 5.12
N VAL A 164 21.22 1.50 4.77
CA VAL A 164 21.23 0.36 5.67
C VAL A 164 22.53 -0.41 5.48
N HIS A 165 23.48 -0.24 6.43
CA HIS A 165 24.76 -0.93 6.37
C HIS A 165 24.59 -2.42 6.68
N ILE A 166 25.35 -3.29 6.00
CA ILE A 166 25.26 -4.76 6.16
C ILE A 166 25.50 -5.20 7.60
N ASP A 167 26.33 -4.48 8.37
CA ASP A 167 26.59 -4.81 9.77
C ASP A 167 25.31 -4.71 10.62
N LYS A 168 24.42 -3.76 10.31
CA LYS A 168 23.13 -3.64 11.01
C LYS A 168 22.21 -4.82 10.70
N VAL A 169 22.22 -5.30 9.47
CA VAL A 169 21.49 -6.51 9.10
C VAL A 169 22.03 -7.72 9.84
N ASN A 170 23.36 -7.85 9.94
CA ASN A 170 24.00 -8.94 10.67
C ASN A 170 23.72 -8.86 12.19
N GLU A 171 23.71 -7.66 12.78
CA GLU A 171 23.33 -7.44 14.19
C GLU A 171 21.88 -7.90 14.45
N ILE A 172 20.95 -7.58 13.54
CA ILE A 172 19.54 -7.99 13.64
C ILE A 172 19.42 -9.51 13.55
N LEU A 173 20.08 -10.12 12.57
CA LEU A 173 20.09 -11.59 12.42
C LEU A 173 20.64 -12.28 13.66
N ALA A 174 21.76 -11.80 14.19
CA ALA A 174 22.38 -12.35 15.42
C ALA A 174 21.44 -12.22 16.63
N ALA A 175 20.69 -11.13 16.76
CA ALA A 175 19.72 -10.97 17.84
C ALA A 175 18.61 -12.05 17.76
N PHE A 176 18.07 -12.32 16.59
CA PHE A 176 17.05 -13.37 16.40
C PHE A 176 17.63 -14.79 16.55
N GLU A 177 18.83 -15.04 16.06
CA GLU A 177 19.53 -16.31 16.24
C GLU A 177 19.85 -16.60 17.71
N SER A 178 20.09 -15.57 18.52
CA SER A 178 20.29 -15.71 19.97
C SER A 178 19.02 -15.98 20.77
N GLY A 179 17.85 -16.06 20.11
CA GLY A 179 16.59 -16.42 20.73
C GLY A 179 15.66 -15.24 21.03
N THR A 180 15.95 -14.03 20.54
CA THR A 180 15.02 -12.91 20.62
C THR A 180 13.76 -13.22 19.81
N LEU A 181 12.59 -13.12 20.45
CA LEU A 181 11.30 -13.32 19.80
C LEU A 181 10.63 -11.98 19.57
N ALA A 182 10.29 -11.72 18.31
CA ALA A 182 9.45 -10.58 17.94
C ALA A 182 8.00 -11.05 17.78
N HIS A 183 7.12 -10.56 18.63
CA HIS A 183 5.69 -10.76 18.44
C HIS A 183 5.15 -9.54 17.67
N ALA A 184 4.53 -9.75 16.51
CA ALA A 184 4.07 -8.71 15.60
C ALA A 184 2.64 -9.02 15.07
N GLY A 185 1.70 -9.27 15.99
CA GLY A 185 0.30 -9.55 15.67
C GLY A 185 -0.57 -8.30 15.62
N GLU A 186 -1.83 -8.46 15.19
CA GLU A 186 -2.84 -7.38 15.20
C GLU A 186 -3.20 -6.87 16.60
N ASP A 187 -2.98 -7.68 17.63
CA ASP A 187 -3.27 -7.43 19.04
C ASP A 187 -2.17 -6.62 19.75
N ILE A 188 -1.04 -6.37 19.08
CA ILE A 188 0.09 -5.67 19.66
C ILE A 188 -0.05 -4.16 19.54
N THR A 189 0.14 -3.46 20.67
CA THR A 189 0.13 -2.01 20.70
C THR A 189 1.38 -1.41 20.06
N SER A 190 1.29 -0.15 19.64
CA SER A 190 2.45 0.60 19.13
C SER A 190 3.55 0.73 20.18
N ALA A 191 3.19 0.88 21.45
CA ALA A 191 4.15 0.94 22.55
C ALA A 191 4.96 -0.36 22.71
N GLN A 192 4.32 -1.52 22.55
CA GLN A 192 5.01 -2.82 22.61
C GLN A 192 5.99 -3.03 21.43
N LEU A 193 5.60 -2.59 20.22
CA LEU A 193 6.51 -2.64 19.05
C LEU A 193 7.69 -1.69 19.24
N VAL A 194 7.48 -0.48 19.74
CA VAL A 194 8.57 0.46 20.04
C VAL A 194 9.50 -0.09 21.13
N GLN A 195 8.98 -0.85 22.10
CA GLN A 195 9.82 -1.54 23.07
C GLN A 195 10.75 -2.55 22.38
N LEU A 196 10.24 -3.35 21.44
CA LEU A 196 11.04 -4.27 20.64
C LEU A 196 12.17 -3.54 19.89
N LEU A 197 11.90 -2.35 19.34
CA LEU A 197 12.94 -1.53 18.70
C LEU A 197 14.01 -1.07 19.69
N SER A 198 13.64 -0.87 20.95
CA SER A 198 14.58 -0.51 22.01
C SER A 198 15.46 -1.72 22.42
N ASP A 199 14.91 -2.92 22.36
CA ASP A 199 15.62 -4.16 22.65
C ASP A 199 16.61 -4.56 21.55
N ILE A 200 16.36 -4.11 20.30
CA ILE A 200 17.24 -4.35 19.14
C ILE A 200 17.60 -3.01 18.47
N PRO A 201 18.63 -2.30 18.96
CA PRO A 201 18.99 -0.97 18.44
C PRO A 201 19.31 -0.92 16.94
N ALA A 202 19.83 -2.03 16.39
CA ALA A 202 20.07 -2.15 14.96
C ALA A 202 18.76 -2.12 14.15
N LEU A 203 17.70 -2.79 14.64
CA LEU A 203 16.38 -2.75 14.04
C LEU A 203 15.78 -1.35 14.06
N LYS A 204 15.92 -0.63 15.19
CA LYS A 204 15.50 0.76 15.31
C LYS A 204 16.14 1.63 14.23
N SER A 205 17.46 1.52 14.04
CA SER A 205 18.17 2.32 13.03
C SER A 205 17.73 1.99 11.59
N VAL A 206 17.27 0.79 11.31
CA VAL A 206 16.69 0.42 10.01
C VAL A 206 15.30 1.03 9.87
N VAL A 207 14.45 0.92 10.89
CA VAL A 207 13.10 1.52 10.88
C VAL A 207 13.16 3.04 10.66
N GLU A 208 14.14 3.72 11.27
CA GLU A 208 14.34 5.17 11.10
C GLU A 208 14.64 5.58 9.64
N VAL A 209 15.15 4.68 8.81
CA VAL A 209 15.32 4.92 7.35
C VAL A 209 13.97 5.07 6.65
N PHE A 210 12.94 4.36 7.11
CA PHE A 210 11.60 4.36 6.50
C PHE A 210 10.71 5.48 7.03
N VAL A 211 10.82 5.79 8.32
CA VAL A 211 9.86 6.68 9.01
C VAL A 211 10.49 7.97 9.54
N GLY A 212 11.81 8.08 9.52
CA GLY A 212 12.56 9.20 10.09
C GLY A 212 12.82 9.06 11.59
N ALA A 213 13.94 9.66 12.06
CA ALA A 213 14.42 9.54 13.45
C ALA A 213 13.46 10.18 14.49
N ASN A 214 12.65 11.15 14.09
CA ASN A 214 11.73 11.87 14.98
C ASN A 214 10.27 11.41 14.86
N ALA A 215 10.04 10.22 14.30
CA ALA A 215 8.71 9.67 14.13
C ALA A 215 8.03 9.39 15.48
N THR A 216 6.70 9.59 15.53
CA THR A 216 5.89 9.21 16.70
C THR A 216 5.92 7.69 16.93
N PRO A 217 5.63 7.20 18.14
CA PRO A 217 5.58 5.76 18.42
C PRO A 217 4.68 4.99 17.45
N ALA A 218 3.52 5.52 17.08
CA ALA A 218 2.62 4.88 16.11
C ALA A 218 3.27 4.75 14.73
N VAL A 219 3.98 5.79 14.28
CA VAL A 219 4.70 5.80 12.99
C VAL A 219 5.93 4.90 13.05
N GLN A 220 6.68 4.88 14.17
CA GLN A 220 7.79 3.93 14.35
C GLN A 220 7.31 2.47 14.28
N ALA A 221 6.15 2.18 14.82
CA ALA A 221 5.53 0.85 14.78
C ALA A 221 5.02 0.44 13.38
N SER A 222 5.02 1.33 12.40
CA SER A 222 4.61 1.05 11.01
C SER A 222 5.74 0.54 10.12
N GLY A 223 6.96 0.92 10.44
CA GLY A 223 8.18 0.49 9.72
C GLY A 223 8.70 -0.82 10.23
#